data_46362ea61943677869b192ae61eb5eef
#
_entry.id   46362ea61943677869b192ae61eb5eef
#
_cell.length_a   1.000
_cell.length_b   1.000
_cell.length_c   1.000
_cell.angle_alpha   90.00
_cell.angle_beta   90.00
_cell.angle_gamma   90.00
#
_symmetry.space_group_name_H-M   'P 1'
#
loop_
_entity.id
_entity.type
_entity.pdbx_description
1 polymer ?
#
loop_
_entity_poly.entity_id
_entity_poly.type
_entity_poly.pdbx_seq_one_letter_code
_entity_poly.pdbx_strand_id
1 'polypeptide(L)'
;MITVNLYYKGQNGSAQAFVREMEESGVADAIRAEEGNLRYQYFQPLNDPETVLLIDSWRDQAAIDAHHASPMMARLTSLREKYDLHMTAERFISDELGTDAAFIRK
;
A
#
# COMPACT_ATOMS: atom_id res chain seq x y z
N MET A 1 6.41 7.37 -12.24
CA MET A 1 5.78 6.89 -10.99
C MET A 1 5.90 5.38 -10.91
N ILE A 2 6.29 4.91 -9.76
CA ILE A 2 6.40 3.47 -9.49
C ILE A 2 5.26 3.12 -8.54
N THR A 3 4.46 2.10 -8.90
CA THR A 3 3.37 1.62 -8.06
C THR A 3 3.64 0.20 -7.61
N VAL A 4 3.53 -0.04 -6.31
CA VAL A 4 3.64 -1.36 -5.72
C VAL A 4 2.26 -1.73 -5.19
N ASN A 5 1.72 -2.85 -5.68
CA ASN A 5 0.50 -3.42 -5.13
C ASN A 5 0.90 -4.49 -4.12
N LEU A 6 0.56 -4.25 -2.85
CA LEU A 6 0.84 -5.20 -1.77
C LEU A 6 -0.47 -5.87 -1.37
N TYR A 7 -0.52 -7.18 -1.50
CA TYR A 7 -1.66 -7.98 -1.03
C TYR A 7 -1.33 -8.55 0.34
N TYR A 8 -2.04 -8.10 1.36
CA TYR A 8 -1.91 -8.60 2.72
C TYR A 8 -2.95 -9.67 2.97
N LYS A 9 -2.52 -10.88 3.27
CA LYS A 9 -3.41 -11.98 3.61
C LYS A 9 -3.36 -12.24 5.11
N GLY A 10 -4.53 -12.19 5.75
CA GLY A 10 -4.67 -12.45 7.17
C GLY A 10 -5.61 -13.62 7.45
N GLN A 11 -6.06 -13.71 8.70
CA GLN A 11 -7.03 -14.70 9.16
C GLN A 11 -7.95 -14.07 10.20
N ASN A 12 -9.22 -14.44 10.16
CA ASN A 12 -10.20 -14.01 11.15
C ASN A 12 -10.28 -12.48 11.30
N GLY A 13 -10.22 -11.77 10.17
CA GLY A 13 -10.34 -10.33 10.14
C GLY A 13 -9.05 -9.58 10.48
N SER A 14 -7.89 -10.27 10.59
CA SER A 14 -6.64 -9.63 11.01
C SER A 14 -6.12 -8.61 10.00
N ALA A 15 -6.34 -8.81 8.70
CA ALA A 15 -5.91 -7.83 7.69
C ALA A 15 -6.68 -6.52 7.84
N GLN A 16 -7.99 -6.58 8.08
CA GLN A 16 -8.80 -5.38 8.32
C GLN A 16 -8.44 -4.70 9.63
N ALA A 17 -8.15 -5.49 10.68
CA ALA A 17 -7.70 -4.96 11.96
C ALA A 17 -6.36 -4.24 11.82
N PHE A 18 -5.45 -4.76 11.03
CA PHE A 18 -4.19 -4.14 10.70
C PHE A 18 -4.40 -2.76 10.04
N VAL A 19 -5.30 -2.69 9.05
CA VAL A 19 -5.61 -1.41 8.37
C VAL A 19 -6.15 -0.40 9.36
N ARG A 20 -7.07 -0.80 10.24
CA ARG A 20 -7.61 0.09 11.26
C ARG A 20 -6.50 0.65 12.15
N GLU A 21 -5.58 -0.20 12.60
CA GLU A 21 -4.49 0.27 13.45
C GLU A 21 -3.51 1.17 12.67
N MET A 22 -3.21 0.85 11.41
CA MET A 22 -2.39 1.72 10.56
C MET A 22 -2.98 3.13 10.44
N GLU A 23 -4.30 3.21 10.26
CA GLU A 23 -4.99 4.50 10.13
C GLU A 23 -5.14 5.21 11.49
N GLU A 24 -5.61 4.53 12.50
CA GLU A 24 -5.89 5.13 13.81
C GLU A 24 -4.62 5.54 14.56
N SER A 25 -3.53 4.82 14.39
CA SER A 25 -2.25 5.14 15.04
C SER A 25 -1.50 6.31 14.39
N GLY A 26 -1.92 6.71 13.17
CA GLY A 26 -1.25 7.75 12.40
C GLY A 26 -0.07 7.24 11.58
N VAL A 27 0.25 5.94 11.59
CA VAL A 27 1.37 5.40 10.81
C VAL A 27 1.13 5.58 9.32
N ALA A 28 -0.09 5.28 8.84
CA ALA A 28 -0.42 5.45 7.42
C ALA A 28 -0.29 6.90 6.99
N ASP A 29 -0.77 7.85 7.80
CA ASP A 29 -0.64 9.28 7.48
C ASP A 29 0.81 9.74 7.50
N ALA A 30 1.64 9.20 8.41
CA ALA A 30 3.07 9.50 8.42
C ALA A 30 3.76 9.04 7.14
N ILE A 31 3.38 7.87 6.61
CA ILE A 31 3.91 7.38 5.34
C ILE A 31 3.44 8.26 4.19
N ARG A 32 2.17 8.67 4.19
CA ARG A 32 1.62 9.57 3.17
C ARG A 32 2.34 10.92 3.14
N ALA A 33 2.88 11.35 4.27
CA ALA A 33 3.63 12.58 4.37
C ALA A 33 5.11 12.47 3.95
N GLU A 34 5.60 11.25 3.71
CA GLU A 34 6.97 11.05 3.27
C GLU A 34 7.18 11.63 1.87
N GLU A 35 8.36 12.23 1.65
CA GLU A 35 8.67 12.83 0.36
C GLU A 35 8.61 11.80 -0.74
N GLY A 36 7.92 12.15 -1.82
CA GLY A 36 7.79 11.29 -2.99
C GLY A 36 6.68 10.28 -2.91
N ASN A 37 5.97 10.15 -1.78
CA ASN A 37 4.77 9.32 -1.73
C ASN A 37 3.65 10.02 -2.50
N LEU A 38 3.07 9.31 -3.45
CA LEU A 38 2.01 9.82 -4.32
C LEU A 38 0.65 9.19 -4.02
N ARG A 39 0.66 7.99 -3.45
CA ARG A 39 -0.55 7.28 -3.09
C ARG A 39 -0.21 6.22 -2.04
N TYR A 40 -1.03 6.13 -1.02
CA TYR A 40 -0.94 5.09 0.00
C TYR A 40 -2.36 4.81 0.45
N GLN A 41 -3.02 3.84 -0.19
CA GLN A 41 -4.44 3.64 -0.03
C GLN A 41 -4.78 2.16 0.04
N TYR A 42 -5.64 1.80 0.99
CA TYR A 42 -6.08 0.42 1.19
C TYR A 42 -7.39 0.16 0.48
N PHE A 43 -7.52 -1.07 -0.04
CA PHE A 43 -8.71 -1.56 -0.73
C PHE A 43 -9.06 -2.95 -0.23
N GLN A 44 -10.34 -3.28 -0.27
CA GLN A 44 -10.84 -4.59 0.09
C GLN A 44 -11.31 -5.31 -1.19
N PRO A 45 -10.71 -6.47 -1.55
CA PRO A 45 -11.28 -7.29 -2.63
C PRO A 45 -12.69 -7.72 -2.28
N LEU A 46 -13.63 -7.59 -3.23
CA LEU A 46 -15.05 -7.81 -2.96
C LEU A 46 -15.38 -9.23 -2.52
N ASN A 47 -14.60 -10.21 -2.97
CA ASN A 47 -14.86 -11.63 -2.73
C ASN A 47 -13.86 -12.28 -1.77
N ASP A 48 -13.01 -11.49 -1.10
CA ASP A 48 -12.03 -12.02 -0.16
C ASP A 48 -11.86 -11.07 1.03
N PRO A 49 -12.63 -11.28 2.12
CA PRO A 49 -12.56 -10.41 3.30
C PRO A 49 -11.28 -10.59 4.11
N GLU A 50 -10.51 -11.64 3.86
CA GLU A 50 -9.26 -11.90 4.59
C GLU A 50 -8.05 -11.28 3.92
N THR A 51 -8.24 -10.64 2.77
CA THR A 51 -7.17 -9.96 2.03
C THR A 51 -7.43 -8.46 1.99
N VAL A 52 -6.36 -7.67 2.10
CA VAL A 52 -6.40 -6.23 1.86
C VAL A 52 -5.33 -5.90 0.82
N LEU A 53 -5.69 -5.08 -0.15
CA LEU A 53 -4.76 -4.55 -1.15
C LEU A 53 -4.32 -3.15 -0.73
N LEU A 54 -3.03 -2.93 -0.68
CA LEU A 54 -2.44 -1.60 -0.58
C LEU A 54 -1.93 -1.19 -1.95
N ILE A 55 -2.40 -0.07 -2.47
CA ILE A 55 -1.79 0.57 -3.63
C ILE A 55 -0.85 1.65 -3.11
N ASP A 56 0.43 1.47 -3.36
CA ASP A 56 1.51 2.26 -2.79
C ASP A 56 2.34 2.83 -3.95
N SER A 57 2.22 4.13 -4.20
CA SER A 57 2.85 4.77 -5.36
C SER A 57 3.86 5.82 -4.93
N TRP A 58 4.99 5.84 -5.61
CA TRP A 58 6.13 6.70 -5.31
C TRP A 58 6.64 7.38 -6.57
N ARG A 59 7.22 8.57 -6.39
CA ARG A 59 7.76 9.34 -7.49
C ARG A 59 8.87 8.57 -8.24
N ASP A 60 9.78 7.94 -7.49
CA ASP A 60 10.94 7.24 -8.04
C ASP A 60 11.51 6.24 -7.03
N GLN A 61 12.55 5.51 -7.43
CA GLN A 61 13.20 4.53 -6.57
C GLN A 61 13.86 5.17 -5.35
N ALA A 62 14.40 6.37 -5.49
CA ALA A 62 15.03 7.06 -4.36
C ALA A 62 14.03 7.33 -3.24
N ALA A 63 12.79 7.67 -3.58
CA ALA A 63 11.72 7.86 -2.61
C ALA A 63 11.37 6.55 -1.90
N ILE A 64 11.33 5.44 -2.63
CA ILE A 64 11.10 4.11 -2.06
C ILE A 64 12.23 3.73 -1.10
N ASP A 65 13.48 3.98 -1.50
CA ASP A 65 14.65 3.67 -0.67
C ASP A 65 14.62 4.49 0.63
N ALA A 66 14.27 5.77 0.55
CA ALA A 66 14.12 6.62 1.72
C ALA A 66 13.01 6.13 2.65
N HIS A 67 11.89 5.68 2.08
CA HIS A 67 10.79 5.07 2.84
C HIS A 67 11.27 3.81 3.58
N HIS A 68 11.99 2.92 2.91
CA HIS A 68 12.51 1.70 3.53
C HIS A 68 13.51 1.99 4.65
N ALA A 69 14.20 3.13 4.60
CA ALA A 69 15.13 3.56 5.64
C ALA A 69 14.47 4.41 6.73
N SER A 70 13.17 4.70 6.61
CA SER A 70 12.47 5.58 7.55
C SER A 70 12.14 4.87 8.87
N PRO A 71 11.95 5.64 9.97
CA PRO A 71 11.53 5.05 11.25
C PRO A 71 10.19 4.33 11.18
N MET A 72 9.33 4.69 10.22
CA MET A 72 8.01 4.05 10.07
C MET A 72 8.10 2.59 9.67
N MET A 73 9.19 2.17 9.02
CA MET A 73 9.36 0.76 8.62
C MET A 73 9.40 -0.19 9.81
N ALA A 74 10.04 0.21 10.92
CA ALA A 74 10.07 -0.62 12.13
C ALA A 74 8.66 -0.80 12.70
N ARG A 75 7.85 0.27 12.72
CA ARG A 75 6.47 0.22 13.20
C ARG A 75 5.61 -0.63 12.27
N LEU A 76 5.76 -0.46 10.97
CA LEU A 76 5.03 -1.22 9.96
C LEU A 76 5.35 -2.72 10.07
N THR A 77 6.62 -3.07 10.20
CA THR A 77 7.06 -4.46 10.37
C THR A 77 6.45 -5.08 11.63
N SER A 78 6.48 -4.34 12.76
CA SER A 78 5.87 -4.81 14.02
C SER A 78 4.38 -5.07 13.87
N LEU A 79 3.65 -4.21 13.15
CA LEU A 79 2.22 -4.39 12.94
C LEU A 79 1.92 -5.58 12.01
N ARG A 80 2.74 -5.79 10.98
CA ARG A 80 2.62 -6.97 10.12
C ARG A 80 2.79 -8.27 10.91
N GLU A 81 3.74 -8.30 11.83
CA GLU A 81 3.95 -9.45 12.71
C GLU A 81 2.79 -9.63 13.71
N LYS A 82 2.35 -8.53 14.32
CA LYS A 82 1.24 -8.54 15.28
C LYS A 82 0.00 -9.20 14.72
N TYR A 83 -0.31 -8.93 13.46
CA TYR A 83 -1.52 -9.45 12.80
C TYR A 83 -1.24 -10.69 11.94
N ASP A 84 -0.03 -11.23 12.01
CA ASP A 84 0.39 -12.44 11.28
C ASP A 84 0.01 -12.37 9.80
N LEU A 85 0.43 -11.28 9.15
CA LEU A 85 0.10 -11.04 7.75
C LEU A 85 1.15 -11.63 6.83
N HIS A 86 0.67 -12.29 5.79
CA HIS A 86 1.50 -12.78 4.68
C HIS A 86 1.28 -11.90 3.48
N MET A 87 2.32 -11.66 2.68
CA MET A 87 2.29 -10.65 1.64
C MET A 87 2.76 -11.19 0.31
N THR A 88 2.11 -10.72 -0.76
CA THR A 88 2.64 -10.80 -2.12
C THR A 88 2.66 -9.40 -2.69
N ALA A 89 3.57 -9.15 -3.65
CA ALA A 89 3.75 -7.83 -4.22
C ALA A 89 3.89 -7.89 -5.73
N GLU A 90 3.32 -6.88 -6.38
CA GLU A 90 3.50 -6.63 -7.80
C GLU A 90 4.00 -5.20 -7.97
N ARG A 91 4.88 -4.98 -8.91
CA ARG A 91 5.46 -3.65 -9.14
C ARG A 91 5.25 -3.23 -10.58
N PHE A 92 4.80 -1.99 -10.77
CA PHE A 92 4.48 -1.43 -12.07
C PHE A 92 5.10 -0.05 -12.23
N ILE A 93 5.48 0.28 -13.45
CA ILE A 93 5.84 1.64 -13.83
C ILE A 93 4.66 2.20 -14.61
N SER A 94 4.25 3.43 -14.28
CA SER A 94 3.12 4.08 -14.93
C SER A 94 3.39 4.30 -16.42
N ASP A 95 2.35 4.10 -17.21
CA ASP A 95 2.36 4.32 -18.64
C ASP A 95 1.20 5.25 -19.03
N GLU A 96 1.31 5.87 -20.17
CA GLU A 96 0.28 6.75 -20.70
C GLU A 96 -0.86 5.94 -21.31
N LEU A 97 -2.09 6.47 -21.18
CA LEU A 97 -3.25 5.83 -21.83
C LEU A 97 -3.14 5.89 -23.35
N GLY A 98 -2.49 6.94 -23.88
CA GLY A 98 -2.38 7.13 -25.32
C GLY A 98 -3.75 7.18 -25.98
N THR A 99 -3.91 6.46 -27.11
CA THR A 99 -5.18 6.40 -27.84
C THR A 99 -6.27 5.67 -27.06
N ASP A 100 -5.91 4.88 -26.07
CA ASP A 100 -6.88 4.15 -25.23
C ASP A 100 -7.75 5.11 -24.41
N ALA A 101 -7.32 6.36 -24.22
CA ALA A 101 -8.10 7.37 -23.53
C ALA A 101 -9.49 7.57 -24.16
N ALA A 102 -9.63 7.30 -25.47
CA ALA A 102 -10.90 7.40 -26.18
C ALA A 102 -11.95 6.43 -25.66
N PHE A 103 -11.54 5.34 -25.00
CA PHE A 103 -12.45 4.32 -24.48
C PHE A 103 -12.87 4.55 -23.05
N ILE A 104 -12.36 5.63 -22.42
CA ILE A 104 -12.72 5.98 -21.05
C ILE A 104 -13.99 6.83 -21.10
N ARG A 105 -15.07 6.31 -20.54
CA ARG A 105 -16.35 7.03 -20.46
C ARG A 105 -16.24 8.12 -19.39
N LYS A 106 -16.56 9.33 -19.77
CA LYS A 106 -16.52 10.51 -18.88
C LYS A 106 -17.89 10.84 -18.25
#